data_a4b64e2027d472d22308dca067eef2c1
#
_entry.id   a4b64e2027d472d22308dca067eef2c1
#
_cell.length_a   1.000
_cell.length_b   1.000
_cell.length_c   1.000
_cell.angle_alpha   90.00
_cell.angle_beta   90.00
_cell.angle_gamma   90.00
#
_symmetry.space_group_name_H-M   'P 1'
#
loop_
_entity.id
_entity.type
_entity.pdbx_description
1 polymer ?
#
loop_
_entity_poly.entity_id
_entity_poly.type
_entity_poly.pdbx_seq_one_letter_code
_entity_poly.pdbx_strand_id
1 'polypeptide(L)'
;MRMLIVLPLAVVVSAALTLPASVFSQGFPPVVKPKVEAAQKHVRTIGMEEYRKVVENPGSALIIDVREPQEYAAGHVPGAINIPRGVIDSQIWNHVGSGEKADLERPIVLQCQAGRRATLAAQTLGELGFTQTSAVIMNLDDWKQSGNPFVK
;
A
#
# COMPACT_ATOMS: atom_id res chain seq x y z
N MET A 1 -56.58 -54.51 -12.98
CA MET A 1 -56.32 -53.63 -11.80
C MET A 1 -54.87 -53.19 -11.84
N ARG A 2 -54.58 -51.96 -12.39
CA ARG A 2 -53.23 -51.44 -12.58
C ARG A 2 -52.94 -50.51 -11.40
N MET A 3 -51.99 -50.90 -10.59
CA MET A 3 -51.54 -50.15 -9.45
C MET A 3 -50.52 -49.07 -9.91
N LEU A 4 -50.93 -47.81 -9.85
CA LEU A 4 -50.02 -46.66 -10.12
C LEU A 4 -49.18 -46.41 -8.87
N ILE A 5 -47.87 -46.62 -9.01
CA ILE A 5 -46.88 -46.25 -8.00
C ILE A 5 -46.52 -44.78 -8.24
N VAL A 6 -46.96 -43.93 -7.30
CA VAL A 6 -46.55 -42.51 -7.27
C VAL A 6 -45.25 -42.42 -6.50
N LEU A 7 -44.14 -42.06 -7.16
CA LEU A 7 -42.87 -41.73 -6.53
C LEU A 7 -42.95 -40.29 -5.99
N PRO A 8 -42.55 -40.03 -4.74
CA PRO A 8 -42.44 -38.67 -4.25
C PRO A 8 -41.25 -37.96 -4.87
N LEU A 9 -41.50 -36.77 -5.43
CA LEU A 9 -40.49 -35.84 -5.95
C LEU A 9 -39.70 -35.28 -4.77
N ALA A 10 -38.44 -35.68 -4.60
CA ALA A 10 -37.55 -35.13 -3.60
C ALA A 10 -37.13 -33.71 -4.04
N VAL A 11 -37.61 -32.68 -3.35
CA VAL A 11 -37.16 -31.31 -3.51
C VAL A 11 -35.79 -31.17 -2.85
N VAL A 12 -34.73 -31.12 -3.67
CA VAL A 12 -33.39 -30.77 -3.18
C VAL A 12 -33.34 -29.27 -2.99
N VAL A 13 -33.46 -28.82 -1.76
CA VAL A 13 -33.21 -27.45 -1.38
C VAL A 13 -31.70 -27.23 -1.33
N SER A 14 -31.12 -26.67 -2.41
CA SER A 14 -29.75 -26.18 -2.42
C SER A 14 -29.66 -24.94 -1.53
N ALA A 15 -29.18 -25.11 -0.31
CA ALA A 15 -28.77 -24.01 0.53
C ALA A 15 -27.53 -23.37 -0.07
N ALA A 16 -27.70 -22.30 -0.85
CA ALA A 16 -26.61 -21.44 -1.27
C ALA A 16 -26.02 -20.77 -0.01
N LEU A 17 -24.83 -21.20 0.39
CA LEU A 17 -24.06 -20.58 1.47
C LEU A 17 -23.56 -19.22 0.95
N THR A 18 -24.38 -18.19 1.12
CA THR A 18 -23.96 -16.81 0.85
C THR A 18 -23.02 -16.38 1.95
N LEU A 19 -21.72 -16.43 1.69
CA LEU A 19 -20.73 -15.79 2.54
C LEU A 19 -21.00 -14.27 2.56
N PRO A 20 -21.11 -13.64 3.74
CA PRO A 20 -21.34 -12.21 3.81
C PRO A 20 -20.15 -11.48 3.21
N ALA A 21 -20.40 -10.60 2.23
CA ALA A 21 -19.42 -9.73 1.57
C ALA A 21 -18.77 -8.69 2.53
N SER A 22 -19.03 -8.76 3.82
CA SER A 22 -18.61 -7.80 4.82
C SER A 22 -17.22 -8.02 5.42
N VAL A 23 -16.47 -9.04 4.99
CA VAL A 23 -15.15 -9.35 5.56
C VAL A 23 -14.05 -8.38 5.10
N PHE A 24 -14.24 -7.65 3.99
CA PHE A 24 -13.25 -6.72 3.46
C PHE A 24 -13.42 -5.25 3.86
N SER A 25 -14.47 -4.90 4.58
CA SER A 25 -14.74 -3.53 5.05
C SER A 25 -14.28 -3.27 6.49
N GLN A 26 -13.52 -4.18 7.09
CA GLN A 26 -12.99 -3.93 8.43
C GLN A 26 -11.81 -2.97 8.33
N GLY A 27 -11.99 -1.73 8.78
CA GLY A 27 -10.92 -0.80 9.02
C GLY A 27 -9.81 -1.45 9.85
N PHE A 28 -8.58 -0.91 9.75
CA PHE A 28 -7.45 -1.44 10.51
C PHE A 28 -7.81 -1.65 11.98
N PRO A 29 -7.30 -2.72 12.61
CA PRO A 29 -7.52 -2.94 14.03
C PRO A 29 -7.20 -1.69 14.84
N PRO A 30 -7.93 -1.38 15.92
CA PRO A 30 -7.72 -0.17 16.73
C PRO A 30 -6.28 0.03 17.20
N VAL A 31 -5.53 -1.07 17.37
CA VAL A 31 -4.11 -1.06 17.77
C VAL A 31 -3.17 -0.48 16.71
N VAL A 32 -3.54 -0.47 15.44
CA VAL A 32 -2.67 0.04 14.35
C VAL A 32 -2.63 1.56 14.34
N LYS A 33 -3.72 2.23 14.66
CA LYS A 33 -3.80 3.70 14.65
C LYS A 33 -2.78 4.35 15.59
N PRO A 34 -2.70 4.00 16.89
CA PRO A 34 -1.68 4.55 17.81
C PRO A 34 -0.25 4.31 17.34
N LYS A 35 0.02 3.15 16.73
CA LYS A 35 1.36 2.84 16.20
C LYS A 35 1.74 3.78 15.05
N VAL A 36 0.82 4.06 14.14
CA VAL A 36 1.06 4.99 13.02
C VAL A 36 1.23 6.42 13.54
N GLU A 37 0.37 6.87 14.47
CA GLU A 37 0.46 8.20 15.09
C GLU A 37 1.79 8.40 15.87
N ALA A 38 2.27 7.36 16.54
CA ALA A 38 3.58 7.39 17.19
C ALA A 38 4.71 7.54 16.17
N ALA A 39 4.68 6.77 15.08
CA ALA A 39 5.68 6.85 14.01
C ALA A 39 5.69 8.22 13.32
N GLN A 40 4.52 8.81 13.08
CA GLN A 40 4.40 10.14 12.45
C GLN A 40 5.09 11.27 13.23
N LYS A 41 5.30 11.12 14.53
CA LYS A 41 6.04 12.10 15.34
C LYS A 41 7.53 12.16 15.02
N HIS A 42 8.07 11.13 14.41
CA HIS A 42 9.51 10.97 14.14
C HIS A 42 9.84 10.85 12.65
N VAL A 43 8.82 10.76 11.79
CA VAL A 43 8.95 10.62 10.35
C VAL A 43 8.55 11.93 9.69
N ARG A 44 9.36 12.41 8.74
CA ARG A 44 8.94 13.52 7.88
C ARG A 44 7.72 13.08 7.06
N THR A 45 6.68 13.90 7.07
CA THR A 45 5.48 13.67 6.25
C THR A 45 5.31 14.78 5.23
N ILE A 46 4.83 14.42 4.04
CA ILE A 46 4.50 15.36 2.96
C ILE A 46 3.06 15.13 2.49
N GLY A 47 2.39 16.20 2.12
CA GLY A 47 1.03 16.13 1.55
C GLY A 47 1.03 15.92 0.05
N MET A 48 -0.19 15.84 -0.53
CA MET A 48 -0.40 15.59 -1.97
C MET A 48 0.30 16.62 -2.87
N GLU A 49 0.24 17.91 -2.52
CA GLU A 49 0.83 18.98 -3.31
C GLU A 49 2.38 18.93 -3.35
N GLU A 50 3.01 18.63 -2.23
CA GLU A 50 4.46 18.45 -2.18
C GLU A 50 4.86 17.19 -2.93
N TYR A 51 4.09 16.11 -2.79
CA TYR A 51 4.31 14.87 -3.52
C TYR A 51 4.18 15.07 -5.04
N ARG A 52 3.19 15.84 -5.50
CA ARG A 52 3.02 16.18 -6.91
C ARG A 52 4.28 16.83 -7.49
N LYS A 53 4.87 17.79 -6.78
CA LYS A 53 6.12 18.44 -7.20
C LYS A 53 7.29 17.44 -7.31
N VAL A 54 7.36 16.47 -6.39
CA VAL A 54 8.37 15.42 -6.46
C VAL A 54 8.15 14.52 -7.67
N VAL A 55 6.91 14.13 -7.97
CA VAL A 55 6.57 13.29 -9.13
C VAL A 55 6.88 14.02 -10.45
N GLU A 56 6.56 15.30 -10.55
CA GLU A 56 6.84 16.14 -11.72
C GLU A 56 8.35 16.37 -11.93
N ASN A 57 9.13 16.45 -10.87
CA ASN A 57 10.56 16.72 -10.93
C ASN A 57 11.30 15.97 -9.79
N PRO A 58 11.50 14.66 -9.92
CA PRO A 58 12.03 13.83 -8.84
C PRO A 58 13.53 14.08 -8.56
N GLY A 59 14.31 14.60 -9.52
CA GLY A 59 15.75 14.76 -9.33
C GLY A 59 16.42 13.42 -8.99
N SER A 60 17.13 13.35 -7.86
CA SER A 60 17.75 12.13 -7.33
C SER A 60 16.83 11.32 -6.41
N ALA A 61 15.62 11.79 -6.13
CA ALA A 61 14.71 11.13 -5.21
C ALA A 61 14.23 9.77 -5.75
N LEU A 62 14.23 8.78 -4.88
CA LEU A 62 13.65 7.48 -5.14
C LEU A 62 12.20 7.47 -4.64
N ILE A 63 11.25 7.34 -5.55
CA ILE A 63 9.83 7.21 -5.21
C ILE A 63 9.50 5.73 -5.07
N ILE A 64 8.97 5.34 -3.92
CA ILE A 64 8.64 3.93 -3.61
C ILE A 64 7.15 3.80 -3.27
N ASP A 65 6.46 2.97 -4.03
CA ASP A 65 5.13 2.49 -3.69
C ASP A 65 5.25 1.26 -2.79
N VAL A 66 4.85 1.41 -1.51
CA VAL A 66 4.95 0.33 -0.52
C VAL A 66 3.67 -0.51 -0.40
N ARG A 67 2.79 -0.42 -1.40
CA ARG A 67 1.62 -1.31 -1.52
C ARG A 67 2.04 -2.70 -1.97
N GLU A 68 1.09 -3.63 -1.88
CA GLU A 68 1.31 -4.98 -2.38
C GLU A 68 1.45 -4.99 -3.93
N PRO A 69 2.18 -5.97 -4.52
CA PRO A 69 2.43 -6.00 -5.96
C PRO A 69 1.16 -5.97 -6.82
N GLN A 70 0.08 -6.60 -6.37
CA GLN A 70 -1.19 -6.60 -7.08
C GLN A 70 -1.86 -5.22 -7.10
N GLU A 71 -1.72 -4.44 -6.01
CA GLU A 71 -2.21 -3.05 -5.95
C GLU A 71 -1.41 -2.14 -6.90
N TYR A 72 -0.09 -2.33 -6.93
CA TYR A 72 0.82 -1.60 -7.82
C TYR A 72 0.54 -1.92 -9.29
N ALA A 73 0.40 -3.20 -9.63
CA ALA A 73 0.11 -3.66 -10.99
C ALA A 73 -1.25 -3.17 -11.51
N ALA A 74 -2.24 -3.00 -10.63
CA ALA A 74 -3.53 -2.43 -10.99
C ALA A 74 -3.46 -0.93 -11.34
N GLY A 75 -2.34 -0.26 -11.02
CA GLY A 75 -2.02 1.11 -11.36
C GLY A 75 -1.22 1.80 -10.27
N HIS A 76 -0.32 2.70 -10.68
CA HIS A 76 0.63 3.37 -9.78
C HIS A 76 1.02 4.77 -10.29
N VAL A 77 1.69 5.54 -9.45
CA VAL A 77 2.23 6.85 -9.81
C VAL A 77 3.45 6.65 -10.71
N PRO A 78 3.56 7.35 -11.86
CA PRO A 78 4.70 7.22 -12.75
C PRO A 78 6.03 7.48 -12.04
N GLY A 79 7.05 6.68 -12.39
CA GLY A 79 8.38 6.78 -11.78
C GLY A 79 8.53 6.13 -10.40
N ALA A 80 7.44 5.71 -9.78
CA ALA A 80 7.51 4.92 -8.55
C ALA A 80 7.94 3.47 -8.84
N ILE A 81 8.82 2.94 -8.00
CA ILE A 81 9.12 1.51 -7.96
C ILE A 81 8.29 0.84 -6.88
N ASN A 82 8.02 -0.46 -7.02
CA ASN A 82 7.30 -1.20 -5.99
C ASN A 82 8.25 -1.96 -5.08
N ILE A 83 8.23 -1.62 -3.80
CA ILE A 83 8.84 -2.39 -2.73
C ILE A 83 7.82 -2.51 -1.60
N PRO A 84 7.12 -3.64 -1.47
CA PRO A 84 6.12 -3.83 -0.42
C PRO A 84 6.68 -3.56 0.97
N ARG A 85 5.88 -2.91 1.83
CA ARG A 85 6.31 -2.54 3.19
C ARG A 85 6.94 -3.70 3.97
N GLY A 86 6.43 -4.92 3.77
CA GLY A 86 6.88 -6.10 4.51
C GLY A 86 8.30 -6.58 4.19
N VAL A 87 8.91 -6.06 3.12
CA VAL A 87 10.24 -6.48 2.64
C VAL A 87 11.18 -5.29 2.35
N ILE A 88 10.78 -4.08 2.76
CA ILE A 88 11.54 -2.87 2.43
C ILE A 88 12.94 -2.86 3.07
N ASP A 89 13.07 -3.36 4.26
CA ASP A 89 14.33 -3.48 5.00
C ASP A 89 15.39 -4.34 4.29
N SER A 90 14.96 -5.33 3.53
CA SER A 90 15.82 -6.23 2.79
C SER A 90 15.99 -5.81 1.30
N GLN A 91 14.97 -5.24 0.68
CA GLN A 91 15.00 -4.94 -0.76
C GLN A 91 15.54 -3.54 -1.10
N ILE A 92 15.52 -2.60 -0.16
CA ILE A 92 16.00 -1.23 -0.41
C ILE A 92 17.45 -1.18 -0.91
N TRP A 93 18.28 -2.09 -0.45
CA TRP A 93 19.71 -2.16 -0.79
C TRP A 93 19.99 -2.42 -2.27
N ASN A 94 19.03 -2.99 -3.01
CA ASN A 94 19.11 -3.15 -4.47
C ASN A 94 19.08 -1.81 -5.22
N HIS A 95 18.65 -0.73 -4.57
CA HIS A 95 18.42 0.58 -5.18
C HIS A 95 19.36 1.68 -4.67
N VAL A 96 19.95 1.47 -3.50
CA VAL A 96 20.81 2.47 -2.83
C VAL A 96 22.25 1.96 -2.63
N GLY A 97 22.54 0.75 -3.07
CA GLY A 97 23.80 0.07 -2.77
C GLY A 97 23.80 -0.64 -1.43
N SER A 98 24.87 -1.33 -1.10
CA SER A 98 24.99 -2.13 0.12
C SER A 98 26.34 -1.96 0.79
N GLY A 99 26.40 -2.27 2.11
CA GLY A 99 27.59 -2.11 2.94
C GLY A 99 28.06 -0.66 3.00
N GLU A 100 29.35 -0.43 2.98
CA GLU A 100 29.96 0.92 3.05
C GLU A 100 29.66 1.82 1.82
N LYS A 101 29.11 1.24 0.75
CA LYS A 101 28.75 1.97 -0.48
C LYS A 101 27.28 2.36 -0.54
N ALA A 102 26.53 2.07 0.51
CA ALA A 102 25.11 2.42 0.57
C ALA A 102 24.92 3.93 0.70
N ASP A 103 24.10 4.51 -0.17
CA ASP A 103 23.73 5.92 -0.11
C ASP A 103 22.55 6.11 0.87
N LEU A 104 22.90 6.31 2.15
CA LEU A 104 21.92 6.55 3.21
C LEU A 104 21.36 7.98 3.22
N GLU A 105 21.93 8.89 2.42
CA GLU A 105 21.48 10.27 2.27
C GLU A 105 20.59 10.46 1.04
N ARG A 106 20.39 9.42 0.24
CA ARG A 106 19.51 9.50 -0.94
C ARG A 106 18.10 9.88 -0.50
N PRO A 107 17.49 10.92 -1.09
CA PRO A 107 16.10 11.26 -0.81
C PRO A 107 15.17 10.11 -1.22
N ILE A 108 14.34 9.64 -0.29
CA ILE A 108 13.36 8.57 -0.50
C ILE A 108 11.98 9.06 -0.13
N VAL A 109 11.05 8.94 -1.06
CA VAL A 109 9.65 9.31 -0.89
C VAL A 109 8.79 8.07 -0.97
N LEU A 110 8.12 7.74 0.12
CA LEU A 110 7.33 6.52 0.28
C LEU A 110 5.85 6.84 0.19
N GLN A 111 5.14 6.18 -0.71
CA GLN A 111 3.69 6.33 -0.86
C GLN A 111 2.97 5.00 -0.71
N CYS A 112 1.70 5.04 -0.33
CA CYS A 112 0.79 3.90 -0.31
C CYS A 112 -0.65 4.37 -0.55
N GLN A 113 -1.66 3.55 -0.26
CA GLN A 113 -3.07 3.92 -0.47
C GLN A 113 -3.52 5.13 0.39
N ALA A 114 -3.11 5.21 1.68
CA ALA A 114 -3.61 6.21 2.63
C ALA A 114 -2.57 6.66 3.67
N GLY A 115 -1.28 6.60 3.35
CA GLY A 115 -0.18 7.10 4.18
C GLY A 115 0.30 6.18 5.29
N ARG A 116 -0.49 5.25 5.80
CA ARG A 116 -0.13 4.44 6.99
C ARG A 116 1.04 3.49 6.74
N ARG A 117 1.00 2.72 5.65
CA ARG A 117 2.11 1.83 5.27
C ARG A 117 3.37 2.62 4.95
N ALA A 118 3.22 3.77 4.28
CA ALA A 118 4.32 4.67 3.97
C ALA A 118 4.99 5.22 5.24
N THR A 119 4.21 5.65 6.24
CA THR A 119 4.74 6.11 7.54
C THR A 119 5.57 5.04 8.24
N LEU A 120 5.05 3.82 8.33
CA LEU A 120 5.76 2.72 8.98
C LEU A 120 7.00 2.28 8.19
N ALA A 121 6.97 2.34 6.87
CA ALA A 121 8.14 2.08 6.03
C ALA A 121 9.22 3.16 6.20
N ALA A 122 8.83 4.43 6.27
CA ALA A 122 9.76 5.53 6.52
C ALA A 122 10.42 5.41 7.91
N GLN A 123 9.66 4.99 8.94
CA GLN A 123 10.22 4.69 10.26
C GLN A 123 11.27 3.58 10.15
N THR A 124 10.96 2.47 9.50
CA THR A 124 11.89 1.34 9.30
C THR A 124 13.17 1.81 8.60
N LEU A 125 13.07 2.60 7.53
CA LEU A 125 14.26 3.13 6.85
C LEU A 125 15.06 4.09 7.74
N GLY A 126 14.42 4.93 8.54
CA GLY A 126 15.08 5.79 9.51
C GLY A 126 15.86 4.98 10.58
N GLU A 127 15.28 3.88 11.07
CA GLU A 127 15.94 2.95 12.00
C GLU A 127 17.14 2.24 11.35
N LEU A 128 17.17 2.08 10.03
CA LEU A 128 18.30 1.57 9.25
C LEU A 128 19.36 2.62 8.92
N GLY A 129 19.15 3.88 9.31
CA GLY A 129 20.12 4.97 9.14
C GLY A 129 19.85 5.88 7.94
N PHE A 130 18.78 5.70 7.18
CA PHE A 130 18.41 6.63 6.10
C PHE A 130 17.97 7.98 6.67
N THR A 131 18.64 9.06 6.24
CA THR A 131 18.45 10.40 6.82
C THR A 131 17.43 11.26 6.08
N GLN A 132 17.08 10.94 4.83
CA GLN A 132 16.21 11.74 3.98
C GLN A 132 14.99 10.95 3.50
N THR A 133 14.26 10.35 4.44
CA THR A 133 13.01 9.63 4.14
C THR A 133 11.79 10.50 4.41
N SER A 134 10.77 10.39 3.55
CA SER A 134 9.48 11.08 3.72
C SER A 134 8.33 10.14 3.42
N ALA A 135 7.27 10.19 4.23
CA ALA A 135 6.03 9.47 4.00
C ALA A 135 4.96 10.39 3.41
N VAL A 136 4.33 9.98 2.32
CA VAL A 136 3.22 10.70 1.70
C VAL A 136 1.93 10.42 2.46
N ILE A 137 1.32 11.48 2.98
CA ILE A 137 0.03 11.43 3.67
C ILE A 137 -1.05 11.98 2.73
N MET A 138 -1.66 11.07 1.99
CA MET A 138 -2.78 11.36 1.08
C MET A 138 -3.62 10.10 0.89
N ASN A 139 -4.81 10.25 0.32
CA ASN A 139 -5.55 9.13 -0.26
C ASN A 139 -5.20 9.02 -1.76
N LEU A 140 -4.80 7.85 -2.23
CA LEU A 140 -4.44 7.63 -3.64
C LEU A 140 -5.64 7.76 -4.58
N ASP A 141 -6.85 7.57 -4.09
CA ASP A 141 -8.05 7.80 -4.90
C ASP A 141 -8.30 9.30 -5.10
N ASP A 142 -8.02 10.14 -4.09
CA ASP A 142 -8.07 11.61 -4.23
C ASP A 142 -7.00 12.10 -5.22
N TRP A 143 -5.80 11.49 -5.20
CA TRP A 143 -4.74 11.75 -6.18
C TRP A 143 -5.24 11.55 -7.62
N LYS A 144 -5.90 10.41 -7.89
CA LYS A 144 -6.45 10.09 -9.21
C LYS A 144 -7.60 11.03 -9.60
N GLN A 145 -8.52 11.30 -8.66
CA GLN A 145 -9.67 12.18 -8.90
C GLN A 145 -9.26 13.62 -9.19
N SER A 146 -8.13 14.06 -8.64
CA SER A 146 -7.54 15.38 -8.91
C SER A 146 -6.82 15.48 -10.26
N GLY A 147 -6.86 14.43 -11.09
CA GLY A 147 -6.23 14.41 -12.42
C GLY A 147 -4.71 14.30 -12.38
N ASN A 148 -4.13 13.93 -11.25
CA ASN A 148 -2.68 13.73 -11.13
C ASN A 148 -2.22 12.49 -11.91
N PRO A 149 -0.92 12.42 -12.31
CA PRO A 149 -0.40 11.32 -13.12
C PRO A 149 -0.58 9.95 -12.46
N PHE A 150 -1.15 9.00 -13.22
CA PHE A 150 -1.37 7.63 -12.79
C PHE A 150 -1.35 6.70 -14.00
N VAL A 151 -0.61 5.61 -13.93
CA VAL A 151 -0.42 4.65 -15.03
C VAL A 151 -0.80 3.24 -14.59
N LYS A 152 -1.11 2.37 -15.58
CA LYS A 152 -1.39 0.94 -15.40
C LYS A 152 -0.29 0.12 -16.03
#